data_1083516cfa438177277b469436535d04
#
_entry.id   1083516cfa438177277b469436535d04
#
_cell.length_a   1.000
_cell.length_b   1.000
_cell.length_c   1.000
_cell.angle_alpha   90.00
_cell.angle_beta   90.00
_cell.angle_gamma   90.00
#
_symmetry.space_group_name_H-M   'P 1'
#
loop_
_entity.id
_entity.type
_entity.pdbx_description
1 polymer ?
#
loop_
_entity_poly.entity_id
_entity_poly.type
_entity_poly.pdbx_seq_one_letter_code
_entity_poly.pdbx_strand_id
1 'polypeptide(L)'
;ILVKKNDLKNATKYYRSAYNQVQNEEILFKLIGIYAILNDTLNIKNVLEFSRKTNGCTLKTCVLLAKIYFDEKNIEALKSIYKELYQLTKNKSFVLALVELLNSQGKTEEALKISLQYDLDDDIKLALYQNLKRFDDAKKMSLALYHKTKNKEYLLRAAVFEFEAANEAKKITPKVIDSVKEKFEQAIDKDSNALYLNYYGYLLIDYDLDVKKGIELVKLALEKDPQNLYYLDSLAWGYYKLGDCKQAWEILKQTLDDKEFANSDESKAHIKAIKACIKP
;
A
#
# COMPACT_ATOMS: atom_id res chain seq x y z
N ILE A 1 24.58 -8.85 42.57
CA ILE A 1 25.91 -9.45 42.84
C ILE A 1 26.24 -10.53 41.79
N LEU A 2 25.36 -11.55 41.61
CA LEU A 2 25.61 -12.68 40.67
C LEU A 2 25.83 -12.23 39.22
N VAL A 3 25.02 -11.29 38.72
CA VAL A 3 25.16 -10.72 37.37
C VAL A 3 26.51 -10.00 37.25
N LYS A 4 26.92 -9.23 38.26
CA LYS A 4 28.21 -8.54 38.30
C LYS A 4 29.39 -9.51 38.34
N LYS A 5 29.18 -10.72 38.89
CA LYS A 5 30.17 -11.81 38.90
C LYS A 5 30.11 -12.71 37.67
N ASN A 6 29.29 -12.38 36.69
CA ASN A 6 29.05 -13.17 35.49
C ASN A 6 28.51 -14.58 35.73
N ASP A 7 27.89 -14.83 36.90
CA ASP A 7 27.21 -16.09 37.23
C ASP A 7 25.75 -16.05 36.78
N LEU A 8 25.57 -16.04 35.45
CA LEU A 8 24.27 -15.87 34.84
C LEU A 8 23.31 -17.02 35.11
N LYS A 9 23.82 -18.26 35.23
CA LYS A 9 23.00 -19.45 35.50
C LYS A 9 22.32 -19.37 36.87
N ASN A 10 23.04 -19.02 37.90
CA ASN A 10 22.47 -18.84 39.24
C ASN A 10 21.60 -17.59 39.32
N ALA A 11 22.02 -16.49 38.65
CA ALA A 11 21.19 -15.29 38.59
C ALA A 11 19.81 -15.58 37.96
N THR A 12 19.75 -16.34 36.85
CA THR A 12 18.50 -16.78 36.22
C THR A 12 17.60 -17.53 37.19
N LYS A 13 18.17 -18.52 37.92
CA LYS A 13 17.42 -19.32 38.89
C LYS A 13 16.79 -18.46 39.98
N TYR A 14 17.55 -17.53 40.56
CA TYR A 14 17.05 -16.63 41.64
C TYR A 14 16.01 -15.64 41.16
N TYR A 15 16.26 -14.98 40.02
CA TYR A 15 15.29 -14.02 39.45
C TYR A 15 13.99 -14.69 39.02
N ARG A 16 14.08 -15.93 38.47
CA ARG A 16 12.89 -16.70 38.10
C ARG A 16 12.07 -17.09 39.35
N SER A 17 12.74 -17.56 40.39
CA SER A 17 12.07 -17.86 41.67
C SER A 17 11.42 -16.61 42.28
N ALA A 18 12.12 -15.49 42.29
CA ALA A 18 11.61 -14.23 42.81
C ALA A 18 10.39 -13.73 42.01
N TYR A 19 10.47 -13.84 40.69
CA TYR A 19 9.36 -13.43 39.80
C TYR A 19 8.12 -14.32 40.01
N ASN A 20 8.29 -15.61 40.18
CA ASN A 20 7.17 -16.53 40.45
C ASN A 20 6.45 -16.21 41.78
N GLN A 21 7.15 -15.63 42.74
CA GLN A 21 6.57 -15.27 44.04
C GLN A 21 5.88 -13.90 44.02
N VAL A 22 6.51 -12.90 43.41
CA VAL A 22 6.08 -11.48 43.52
C VAL A 22 5.48 -10.93 42.25
N GLN A 23 5.77 -11.51 41.07
CA GLN A 23 5.32 -11.06 39.75
C GLN A 23 5.52 -9.54 39.49
N ASN A 24 6.63 -9.01 39.98
CA ASN A 24 6.99 -7.61 39.82
C ASN A 24 7.64 -7.34 38.45
N GLU A 25 7.24 -6.27 37.78
CA GLU A 25 7.72 -5.92 36.43
C GLU A 25 9.23 -5.64 36.42
N GLU A 26 9.79 -5.04 37.48
CA GLU A 26 11.23 -4.80 37.54
C GLU A 26 12.02 -6.11 37.57
N ILE A 27 11.55 -7.11 38.36
CA ILE A 27 12.14 -8.43 38.41
C ILE A 27 12.03 -9.13 37.04
N LEU A 28 10.88 -9.00 36.37
CA LEU A 28 10.65 -9.52 35.03
C LEU A 28 11.70 -9.00 34.05
N PHE A 29 11.92 -7.68 34.01
CA PHE A 29 12.88 -7.09 33.09
C PHE A 29 14.33 -7.44 33.41
N LYS A 30 14.69 -7.63 34.68
CA LYS A 30 15.99 -8.16 35.07
C LYS A 30 16.19 -9.60 34.59
N LEU A 31 15.17 -10.43 34.69
CA LEU A 31 15.18 -11.81 34.18
C LEU A 31 15.29 -11.83 32.64
N ILE A 32 14.50 -11.00 31.95
CA ILE A 32 14.59 -10.83 30.48
C ILE A 32 15.99 -10.38 30.07
N GLY A 33 16.59 -9.43 30.78
CA GLY A 33 17.95 -8.95 30.51
C GLY A 33 19.00 -10.07 30.61
N ILE A 34 18.86 -10.99 31.57
CA ILE A 34 19.76 -12.16 31.68
C ILE A 34 19.55 -13.11 30.51
N TYR A 35 18.30 -13.41 30.14
CA TYR A 35 18.01 -14.26 28.98
C TYR A 35 18.51 -13.65 27.68
N ALA A 36 18.43 -12.32 27.54
CA ALA A 36 18.97 -11.62 26.36
C ALA A 36 20.49 -11.76 26.26
N ILE A 37 21.24 -11.65 27.37
CA ILE A 37 22.68 -11.90 27.41
C ILE A 37 23.02 -13.36 27.02
N LEU A 38 22.13 -14.30 27.36
CA LEU A 38 22.28 -15.72 27.04
C LEU A 38 21.75 -16.07 25.63
N ASN A 39 21.24 -15.09 24.87
CA ASN A 39 20.57 -15.29 23.58
C ASN A 39 19.37 -16.28 23.65
N ASP A 40 18.70 -16.34 24.80
CA ASP A 40 17.61 -17.29 25.08
C ASP A 40 16.23 -16.65 24.82
N THR A 41 15.92 -16.43 23.55
CA THR A 41 14.64 -15.82 23.11
C THR A 41 13.43 -16.67 23.52
N LEU A 42 13.58 -18.00 23.60
CA LEU A 42 12.50 -18.89 24.00
C LEU A 42 12.07 -18.62 25.45
N ASN A 43 13.01 -18.50 26.37
CA ASN A 43 12.69 -18.18 27.77
C ASN A 43 12.22 -16.73 27.95
N ILE A 44 12.70 -15.77 27.14
CA ILE A 44 12.13 -14.41 27.10
C ILE A 44 10.64 -14.48 26.75
N LYS A 45 10.29 -15.17 25.66
CA LYS A 45 8.90 -15.35 25.23
C LYS A 45 8.06 -16.02 26.33
N ASN A 46 8.54 -17.11 26.92
CA ASN A 46 7.81 -17.86 27.93
C ASN A 46 7.47 -17.01 29.16
N VAL A 47 8.42 -16.21 29.65
CA VAL A 47 8.17 -15.36 30.85
C VAL A 47 7.26 -14.17 30.50
N LEU A 48 7.34 -13.62 29.31
CA LEU A 48 6.45 -12.57 28.84
C LEU A 48 5.02 -13.09 28.67
N GLU A 49 4.84 -14.27 28.07
CA GLU A 49 3.52 -14.92 27.94
C GLU A 49 2.92 -15.28 29.31
N PHE A 50 3.73 -15.77 30.23
CA PHE A 50 3.29 -16.02 31.58
C PHE A 50 2.81 -14.70 32.24
N SER A 51 3.61 -13.64 32.16
CA SER A 51 3.23 -12.31 32.68
C SER A 51 1.91 -11.82 32.06
N ARG A 52 1.78 -11.94 30.74
CA ARG A 52 0.57 -11.55 30.02
C ARG A 52 -0.68 -12.29 30.50
N LYS A 53 -0.57 -13.60 30.74
CA LYS A 53 -1.69 -14.44 31.21
C LYS A 53 -2.10 -14.15 32.62
N THR A 54 -1.16 -13.79 33.50
CA THR A 54 -1.41 -13.58 34.94
C THR A 54 -1.76 -12.14 35.29
N ASN A 55 -1.08 -11.17 34.69
CA ASN A 55 -1.16 -9.76 35.08
C ASN A 55 -1.70 -8.86 33.93
N GLY A 56 -1.99 -9.42 32.78
CA GLY A 56 -2.23 -8.65 31.58
C GLY A 56 -0.94 -8.13 30.94
N CYS A 57 -1.09 -7.40 29.87
CA CYS A 57 0.03 -6.89 29.09
C CYS A 57 0.27 -5.41 29.41
N THR A 58 1.48 -5.05 29.76
CA THR A 58 1.89 -3.63 29.78
C THR A 58 2.38 -3.23 28.40
N LEU A 59 2.49 -1.94 28.13
CA LEU A 59 3.02 -1.46 26.84
C LEU A 59 4.38 -2.10 26.53
N LYS A 60 5.29 -2.14 27.51
CA LYS A 60 6.64 -2.67 27.32
C LYS A 60 6.65 -4.17 27.03
N THR A 61 5.88 -4.96 27.78
CA THR A 61 5.82 -6.42 27.61
C THR A 61 5.12 -6.81 26.31
N CYS A 62 4.04 -6.11 25.94
CA CYS A 62 3.35 -6.31 24.68
C CYS A 62 4.23 -5.97 23.47
N VAL A 63 4.99 -4.87 23.51
CA VAL A 63 5.89 -4.50 22.41
C VAL A 63 6.99 -5.53 22.22
N LEU A 64 7.57 -6.06 23.30
CA LEU A 64 8.56 -7.13 23.22
C LEU A 64 7.98 -8.43 22.64
N LEU A 65 6.79 -8.82 23.08
CA LEU A 65 6.09 -10.00 22.51
C LEU A 65 5.76 -9.79 21.02
N ALA A 66 5.29 -8.61 20.64
CA ALA A 66 5.00 -8.29 19.26
C ALA A 66 6.24 -8.45 18.37
N LYS A 67 7.41 -7.97 18.85
CA LYS A 67 8.68 -8.16 18.13
C LYS A 67 9.03 -9.63 17.97
N ILE A 68 8.95 -10.44 19.03
CA ILE A 68 9.25 -11.88 18.97
C ILE A 68 8.31 -12.58 17.99
N TYR A 69 7.00 -12.31 18.05
CA TYR A 69 6.04 -12.92 17.15
C TYR A 69 6.18 -12.44 15.68
N PHE A 70 6.62 -11.20 15.47
CA PHE A 70 6.95 -10.71 14.14
C PHE A 70 8.13 -11.49 13.55
N ASP A 71 9.20 -11.65 14.32
CA ASP A 71 10.39 -12.42 13.91
C ASP A 71 10.06 -13.92 13.64
N GLU A 72 9.13 -14.47 14.43
CA GLU A 72 8.59 -15.84 14.25
C GLU A 72 7.54 -15.96 13.13
N LYS A 73 7.12 -14.85 12.52
CA LYS A 73 6.01 -14.78 11.54
C LYS A 73 4.70 -15.38 12.08
N ASN A 74 4.48 -15.27 13.38
CA ASN A 74 3.27 -15.79 14.05
C ASN A 74 2.13 -14.75 14.01
N ILE A 75 1.37 -14.75 12.90
CA ILE A 75 0.33 -13.77 12.63
C ILE A 75 -0.80 -13.79 13.65
N GLU A 76 -1.24 -14.97 14.08
CA GLU A 76 -2.36 -15.08 15.03
C GLU A 76 -2.00 -14.48 16.40
N ALA A 77 -0.77 -14.72 16.86
CA ALA A 77 -0.28 -14.10 18.09
C ALA A 77 -0.12 -12.58 17.91
N LEU A 78 0.38 -12.10 16.76
CA LEU A 78 0.47 -10.67 16.45
C LEU A 78 -0.88 -9.98 16.45
N LYS A 79 -1.92 -10.59 15.86
CA LYS A 79 -3.28 -10.03 15.91
C LYS A 79 -3.74 -9.80 17.34
N SER A 80 -3.51 -10.77 18.22
CA SER A 80 -3.88 -10.66 19.64
C SER A 80 -3.13 -9.52 20.33
N ILE A 81 -1.82 -9.48 20.16
CA ILE A 81 -0.94 -8.47 20.78
C ILE A 81 -1.24 -7.06 20.27
N TYR A 82 -1.42 -6.88 18.95
CA TYR A 82 -1.70 -5.55 18.41
C TYR A 82 -3.07 -5.02 18.84
N LYS A 83 -4.07 -5.90 19.01
CA LYS A 83 -5.36 -5.50 19.63
C LYS A 83 -5.18 -5.02 21.07
N GLU A 84 -4.38 -5.73 21.87
CA GLU A 84 -4.09 -5.33 23.25
C GLU A 84 -3.32 -4.01 23.29
N LEU A 85 -2.30 -3.84 22.46
CA LEU A 85 -1.55 -2.58 22.34
C LEU A 85 -2.45 -1.41 21.95
N TYR A 86 -3.38 -1.62 21.01
CA TYR A 86 -4.37 -0.60 20.68
C TYR A 86 -5.33 -0.32 21.85
N GLN A 87 -5.79 -1.34 22.57
CA GLN A 87 -6.65 -1.14 23.75
C GLN A 87 -5.96 -0.33 24.84
N LEU A 88 -4.67 -0.59 25.07
CA LEU A 88 -3.86 0.10 26.06
C LEU A 88 -3.56 1.56 25.70
N THR A 89 -3.27 1.82 24.42
CA THR A 89 -2.69 3.10 24.00
C THR A 89 -3.64 3.96 23.18
N LYS A 90 -4.68 3.37 22.57
CA LYS A 90 -5.53 3.96 21.53
C LYS A 90 -4.75 4.41 20.29
N ASN A 91 -3.49 3.99 20.16
CA ASN A 91 -2.65 4.33 19.02
C ASN A 91 -2.97 3.41 17.82
N LYS A 92 -3.51 3.99 16.76
CA LYS A 92 -3.87 3.29 15.53
C LYS A 92 -2.66 2.72 14.77
N SER A 93 -1.43 3.16 15.06
CA SER A 93 -0.23 2.64 14.40
C SER A 93 -0.06 1.12 14.58
N PHE A 94 -0.49 0.56 15.71
CA PHE A 94 -0.44 -0.90 15.91
C PHE A 94 -1.43 -1.65 15.03
N VAL A 95 -2.60 -1.05 14.81
CA VAL A 95 -3.60 -1.62 13.88
C VAL A 95 -3.13 -1.47 12.43
N LEU A 96 -2.53 -0.34 12.09
CA LEU A 96 -1.94 -0.11 10.76
C LEU A 96 -0.86 -1.15 10.46
N ALA A 97 0.09 -1.38 11.38
CA ALA A 97 1.12 -2.40 11.21
C ALA A 97 0.54 -3.81 10.97
N LEU A 98 -0.57 -4.14 11.63
CA LEU A 98 -1.28 -5.40 11.41
C LEU A 98 -1.92 -5.45 10.01
N VAL A 99 -2.56 -4.36 9.58
CA VAL A 99 -3.19 -4.25 8.26
C VAL A 99 -2.15 -4.39 7.14
N GLU A 100 -1.02 -3.71 7.26
CA GLU A 100 0.10 -3.79 6.30
C GLU A 100 0.68 -5.21 6.24
N LEU A 101 0.88 -5.85 7.39
CA LEU A 101 1.37 -7.22 7.46
C LEU A 101 0.40 -8.20 6.80
N LEU A 102 -0.90 -8.09 7.07
CA LEU A 102 -1.91 -8.95 6.46
C LEU A 102 -1.98 -8.74 4.94
N ASN A 103 -1.94 -7.49 4.49
CA ASN A 103 -1.97 -7.16 3.07
C ASN A 103 -0.73 -7.70 2.33
N SER A 104 0.46 -7.58 2.92
CA SER A 104 1.71 -8.13 2.35
C SER A 104 1.70 -9.66 2.21
N GLN A 105 0.85 -10.34 2.99
CA GLN A 105 0.66 -11.79 2.93
C GLN A 105 -0.51 -12.24 2.04
N GLY A 106 -1.11 -11.32 1.28
CA GLY A 106 -2.26 -11.61 0.44
C GLY A 106 -3.58 -11.78 1.19
N LYS A 107 -3.60 -11.50 2.53
CA LYS A 107 -4.83 -11.53 3.36
C LYS A 107 -5.55 -10.19 3.32
N THR A 108 -5.70 -9.62 2.12
CA THR A 108 -6.20 -8.26 1.90
C THR A 108 -7.64 -8.05 2.39
N GLU A 109 -8.52 -9.06 2.26
CA GLU A 109 -9.89 -8.99 2.78
C GLU A 109 -9.91 -8.83 4.31
N GLU A 110 -9.04 -9.55 5.02
CA GLU A 110 -8.94 -9.43 6.47
C GLU A 110 -8.34 -8.07 6.87
N ALA A 111 -7.35 -7.59 6.12
CA ALA A 111 -6.77 -6.26 6.29
C ALA A 111 -7.83 -5.17 6.12
N LEU A 112 -8.67 -5.26 5.09
CA LEU A 112 -9.77 -4.33 4.84
C LEU A 112 -10.79 -4.36 5.99
N LYS A 113 -11.21 -5.54 6.44
CA LYS A 113 -12.14 -5.68 7.57
C LYS A 113 -11.62 -5.00 8.84
N ILE A 114 -10.32 -5.17 9.14
CA ILE A 114 -9.69 -4.54 10.30
C ILE A 114 -9.58 -3.02 10.09
N SER A 115 -9.19 -2.55 8.91
CA SER A 115 -9.08 -1.12 8.62
C SER A 115 -10.41 -0.38 8.78
N LEU A 116 -11.51 -1.01 8.35
CA LEU A 116 -12.87 -0.49 8.53
C LEU A 116 -13.30 -0.51 10.01
N GLN A 117 -13.04 -1.61 10.73
CA GLN A 117 -13.42 -1.79 12.13
C GLN A 117 -12.78 -0.73 13.04
N TYR A 118 -11.52 -0.38 12.80
CA TYR A 118 -10.76 0.57 13.59
C TYR A 118 -10.73 1.97 13.00
N ASP A 119 -11.48 2.18 11.94
CA ASP A 119 -11.55 3.45 11.20
C ASP A 119 -10.16 4.03 10.93
N LEU A 120 -9.33 3.27 10.21
CA LEU A 120 -8.04 3.74 9.73
C LEU A 120 -8.24 4.82 8.66
N ASP A 121 -7.14 5.38 8.21
CA ASP A 121 -7.11 6.41 7.17
C ASP A 121 -7.84 5.97 5.89
N ASP A 122 -8.51 6.92 5.26
CA ASP A 122 -9.34 6.64 4.08
C ASP A 122 -8.50 6.22 2.88
N ASP A 123 -7.25 6.70 2.75
CA ASP A 123 -6.34 6.30 1.69
C ASP A 123 -5.93 4.83 1.82
N ILE A 124 -5.76 4.33 3.06
CA ILE A 124 -5.49 2.91 3.32
C ILE A 124 -6.67 2.05 2.89
N LYS A 125 -7.89 2.46 3.26
CA LYS A 125 -9.12 1.74 2.86
C LYS A 125 -9.28 1.70 1.35
N LEU A 126 -9.05 2.82 0.66
CA LEU A 126 -9.11 2.91 -0.80
C LEU A 126 -8.06 2.03 -1.48
N ALA A 127 -6.82 2.02 -0.98
CA ALA A 127 -5.77 1.15 -1.49
C ALA A 127 -6.12 -0.35 -1.32
N LEU A 128 -6.72 -0.72 -0.18
CA LEU A 128 -7.16 -2.10 0.07
C LEU A 128 -8.32 -2.50 -0.85
N TYR A 129 -9.29 -1.62 -1.10
CA TYR A 129 -10.35 -1.85 -2.08
C TYR A 129 -9.77 -2.04 -3.49
N GLN A 130 -8.79 -1.22 -3.88
CA GLN A 130 -8.10 -1.33 -5.17
C GLN A 130 -7.37 -2.67 -5.30
N ASN A 131 -6.60 -3.08 -4.28
CA ASN A 131 -5.89 -4.36 -4.28
C ASN A 131 -6.84 -5.57 -4.39
N LEU A 132 -8.06 -5.43 -3.88
CA LEU A 132 -9.12 -6.44 -3.99
C LEU A 132 -9.92 -6.33 -5.30
N LYS A 133 -9.60 -5.37 -6.17
CA LYS A 133 -10.39 -5.04 -7.36
C LYS A 133 -11.86 -4.72 -7.06
N ARG A 134 -12.15 -4.27 -5.85
CA ARG A 134 -13.49 -3.83 -5.42
C ARG A 134 -13.70 -2.37 -5.82
N PHE A 135 -13.56 -2.10 -7.11
CA PHE A 135 -13.56 -0.75 -7.67
C PHE A 135 -14.89 -0.01 -7.46
N ASP A 136 -16.03 -0.68 -7.46
CA ASP A 136 -17.31 -0.05 -7.16
C ASP A 136 -17.42 0.46 -5.71
N ASP A 137 -16.84 -0.28 -4.75
CA ASP A 137 -16.78 0.16 -3.36
C ASP A 137 -15.81 1.33 -3.19
N ALA A 138 -14.64 1.26 -3.85
CA ALA A 138 -13.66 2.34 -3.88
C ALA A 138 -14.23 3.61 -4.50
N LYS A 139 -14.98 3.50 -5.63
CA LYS A 139 -15.68 4.63 -6.27
C LYS A 139 -16.69 5.26 -5.32
N LYS A 140 -17.57 4.45 -4.69
CA LYS A 140 -18.58 4.95 -3.74
C LYS A 140 -17.94 5.69 -2.58
N MET A 141 -16.87 5.13 -2.01
CA MET A 141 -16.14 5.76 -0.92
C MET A 141 -15.50 7.09 -1.37
N SER A 142 -14.84 7.11 -2.53
CA SER A 142 -14.21 8.32 -3.08
C SER A 142 -15.22 9.42 -3.32
N LEU A 143 -16.40 9.11 -3.89
CA LEU A 143 -17.47 10.11 -4.07
C LEU A 143 -18.00 10.65 -2.74
N ALA A 144 -18.18 9.78 -1.73
CA ALA A 144 -18.60 10.23 -0.40
C ALA A 144 -17.57 11.18 0.24
N LEU A 145 -16.28 10.87 0.10
CA LEU A 145 -15.19 11.71 0.58
C LEU A 145 -15.13 13.05 -0.17
N TYR A 146 -15.30 13.04 -1.48
CA TYR A 146 -15.40 14.26 -2.27
C TYR A 146 -16.56 15.15 -1.81
N HIS A 147 -17.75 14.57 -1.62
CA HIS A 147 -18.92 15.33 -1.15
C HIS A 147 -18.69 15.93 0.24
N LYS A 148 -18.01 15.22 1.14
CA LYS A 148 -17.71 15.64 2.50
C LYS A 148 -16.61 16.70 2.57
N THR A 149 -15.52 16.52 1.83
CA THR A 149 -14.29 17.31 1.97
C THR A 149 -14.12 18.37 0.89
N LYS A 150 -14.80 18.22 -0.24
CA LYS A 150 -14.61 19.01 -1.48
C LYS A 150 -13.19 18.89 -2.06
N ASN A 151 -12.39 17.92 -1.58
CA ASN A 151 -11.08 17.66 -2.15
C ASN A 151 -11.23 16.97 -3.52
N LYS A 152 -10.80 17.69 -4.57
CA LYS A 152 -10.90 17.27 -5.97
C LYS A 152 -10.18 15.94 -6.25
N GLU A 153 -9.15 15.61 -5.48
CA GLU A 153 -8.42 14.34 -5.64
C GLU A 153 -9.34 13.14 -5.49
N TYR A 154 -10.29 13.17 -4.56
CA TYR A 154 -11.26 12.08 -4.43
C TYR A 154 -12.20 11.96 -5.63
N LEU A 155 -12.47 13.07 -6.35
CA LEU A 155 -13.24 12.99 -7.59
C LEU A 155 -12.42 12.36 -8.73
N LEU A 156 -11.12 12.67 -8.81
CA LEU A 156 -10.19 12.02 -9.74
C LEU A 156 -10.08 10.52 -9.46
N ARG A 157 -9.95 10.13 -8.19
CA ARG A 157 -9.95 8.71 -7.78
C ARG A 157 -11.26 8.01 -8.16
N ALA A 158 -12.39 8.67 -7.96
CA ALA A 158 -13.68 8.11 -8.34
C ALA A 158 -13.79 7.88 -9.86
N ALA A 159 -13.23 8.77 -10.67
CA ALA A 159 -13.18 8.62 -12.12
C ALA A 159 -12.33 7.39 -12.51
N VAL A 160 -11.14 7.25 -11.92
CA VAL A 160 -10.28 6.07 -12.13
C VAL A 160 -11.00 4.79 -11.74
N PHE A 161 -11.56 4.72 -10.54
CA PHE A 161 -12.25 3.50 -10.08
C PHE A 161 -13.51 3.17 -10.89
N GLU A 162 -14.20 4.17 -11.45
CA GLU A 162 -15.32 3.92 -12.36
C GLU A 162 -14.86 3.28 -13.66
N PHE A 163 -13.77 3.77 -14.23
CA PHE A 163 -13.20 3.18 -15.43
C PHE A 163 -12.69 1.77 -15.16
N GLU A 164 -11.94 1.56 -14.08
CA GLU A 164 -11.39 0.23 -13.73
C GLU A 164 -12.50 -0.78 -13.44
N ALA A 165 -13.60 -0.39 -12.80
CA ALA A 165 -14.75 -1.26 -12.60
C ALA A 165 -15.37 -1.70 -13.92
N ALA A 166 -15.50 -0.80 -14.88
CA ALA A 166 -16.05 -1.11 -16.20
C ALA A 166 -15.08 -1.96 -17.03
N ASN A 167 -13.79 -1.70 -16.91
CA ASN A 167 -12.71 -2.44 -17.58
C ASN A 167 -12.65 -3.88 -17.07
N GLU A 168 -12.61 -4.10 -15.76
CA GLU A 168 -12.61 -5.43 -15.16
C GLU A 168 -13.87 -6.22 -15.55
N ALA A 169 -15.03 -5.54 -15.60
CA ALA A 169 -16.29 -6.15 -16.04
C ALA A 169 -16.38 -6.33 -17.57
N LYS A 170 -15.39 -5.85 -18.35
CA LYS A 170 -15.43 -5.80 -19.83
C LYS A 170 -16.69 -5.10 -20.37
N LYS A 171 -17.10 -4.02 -19.70
CA LYS A 171 -18.33 -3.24 -19.98
C LYS A 171 -18.04 -1.75 -20.15
N ILE A 172 -16.94 -1.41 -20.83
CA ILE A 172 -16.65 -0.03 -21.18
C ILE A 172 -17.67 0.40 -22.26
N THR A 173 -18.52 1.34 -21.91
CA THR A 173 -19.54 1.90 -22.80
C THR A 173 -19.32 3.39 -22.99
N PRO A 174 -19.85 4.03 -24.07
CA PRO A 174 -19.78 5.48 -24.22
C PRO A 174 -20.26 6.25 -22.98
N LYS A 175 -21.32 5.77 -22.33
CA LYS A 175 -21.84 6.37 -21.10
C LYS A 175 -20.82 6.35 -19.95
N VAL A 176 -20.04 5.27 -19.81
CA VAL A 176 -18.98 5.19 -18.80
C VAL A 176 -17.88 6.19 -19.15
N ILE A 177 -17.45 6.23 -20.41
CA ILE A 177 -16.42 7.17 -20.88
C ILE A 177 -16.84 8.61 -20.63
N ASP A 178 -18.07 8.98 -20.98
CA ASP A 178 -18.60 10.34 -20.74
C ASP A 178 -18.61 10.67 -19.24
N SER A 179 -19.07 9.74 -18.39
CA SER A 179 -19.11 9.92 -16.94
C SER A 179 -17.73 10.08 -16.32
N VAL A 180 -16.75 9.29 -16.79
CA VAL A 180 -15.35 9.36 -16.35
C VAL A 180 -14.73 10.69 -16.79
N LYS A 181 -14.94 11.07 -18.06
CA LYS A 181 -14.46 12.34 -18.63
C LYS A 181 -15.01 13.53 -17.84
N GLU A 182 -16.31 13.56 -17.58
CA GLU A 182 -16.95 14.64 -16.81
C GLU A 182 -16.28 14.82 -15.44
N LYS A 183 -16.01 13.75 -14.70
CA LYS A 183 -15.34 13.82 -13.39
C LYS A 183 -13.92 14.37 -13.49
N PHE A 184 -13.16 13.91 -14.50
CA PHE A 184 -11.83 14.45 -14.74
C PHE A 184 -11.88 15.93 -15.08
N GLU A 185 -12.78 16.37 -15.97
CA GLU A 185 -12.89 17.76 -16.37
C GLU A 185 -13.30 18.69 -15.22
N GLN A 186 -14.06 18.19 -14.26
CA GLN A 186 -14.42 18.94 -13.05
C GLN A 186 -13.27 19.10 -12.05
N ALA A 187 -12.29 18.20 -12.06
CA ALA A 187 -11.31 18.10 -10.99
C ALA A 187 -9.85 18.31 -11.42
N ILE A 188 -9.52 17.94 -12.67
CA ILE A 188 -8.13 17.97 -13.16
C ILE A 188 -7.66 19.41 -13.41
N ASP A 189 -6.45 19.70 -13.01
CA ASP A 189 -5.72 20.94 -13.31
C ASP A 189 -4.22 20.63 -13.45
N LYS A 190 -3.42 21.63 -13.83
CA LYS A 190 -1.97 21.48 -14.04
C LYS A 190 -1.20 21.06 -12.78
N ASP A 191 -1.74 21.35 -11.59
CA ASP A 191 -1.11 21.03 -10.32
C ASP A 191 -1.50 19.64 -9.81
N SER A 192 -2.45 18.97 -10.47
CA SER A 192 -2.87 17.61 -10.16
C SER A 192 -1.70 16.63 -10.21
N ASN A 193 -1.81 15.53 -9.45
CA ASN A 193 -0.79 14.48 -9.42
C ASN A 193 -0.54 13.93 -10.84
N ALA A 194 0.74 13.67 -11.17
CA ALA A 194 1.16 13.15 -12.47
C ALA A 194 0.40 11.89 -12.89
N LEU A 195 0.06 11.02 -11.95
CA LEU A 195 -0.73 9.82 -12.20
C LEU A 195 -2.08 10.14 -12.85
N TYR A 196 -2.84 11.12 -12.32
CA TYR A 196 -4.16 11.48 -12.87
C TYR A 196 -4.04 12.26 -14.18
N LEU A 197 -3.01 13.09 -14.32
CA LEU A 197 -2.71 13.77 -15.58
C LEU A 197 -2.46 12.76 -16.69
N ASN A 198 -1.60 11.77 -16.45
CA ASN A 198 -1.33 10.71 -17.42
C ASN A 198 -2.57 9.83 -17.66
N TYR A 199 -3.26 9.42 -16.60
CA TYR A 199 -4.42 8.53 -16.73
C TYR A 199 -5.51 9.16 -17.61
N TYR A 200 -5.85 10.43 -17.35
CA TYR A 200 -6.83 11.12 -18.17
C TYR A 200 -6.30 11.43 -19.57
N GLY A 201 -5.03 11.82 -19.70
CA GLY A 201 -4.37 12.04 -20.97
C GLY A 201 -4.40 10.79 -21.84
N TYR A 202 -4.04 9.63 -21.30
CA TYR A 202 -4.09 8.35 -21.97
C TYR A 202 -5.51 7.97 -22.39
N LEU A 203 -6.50 8.15 -21.54
CA LEU A 203 -7.91 7.88 -21.86
C LEU A 203 -8.37 8.74 -23.04
N LEU A 204 -8.02 10.02 -23.09
CA LEU A 204 -8.36 10.90 -24.22
C LEU A 204 -7.69 10.47 -25.54
N ILE A 205 -6.45 9.95 -25.46
CA ILE A 205 -5.69 9.46 -26.59
C ILE A 205 -6.24 8.12 -27.08
N ASP A 206 -6.38 7.15 -26.19
CA ASP A 206 -6.68 5.77 -26.57
C ASP A 206 -8.10 5.63 -27.15
N TYR A 207 -9.06 6.37 -26.59
CA TYR A 207 -10.44 6.42 -27.08
C TYR A 207 -10.70 7.48 -28.15
N ASP A 208 -9.66 8.12 -28.73
CA ASP A 208 -9.76 9.14 -29.76
C ASP A 208 -10.72 10.29 -29.42
N LEU A 209 -10.83 10.66 -28.12
CA LEU A 209 -11.74 11.69 -27.64
C LEU A 209 -11.21 13.11 -27.87
N ASP A 210 -9.94 13.34 -27.55
CA ASP A 210 -9.17 14.55 -27.77
C ASP A 210 -7.68 14.25 -27.65
N VAL A 211 -7.09 13.72 -28.70
CA VAL A 211 -5.70 13.28 -28.72
C VAL A 211 -4.73 14.43 -28.40
N LYS A 212 -5.02 15.66 -28.87
CA LYS A 212 -4.14 16.82 -28.61
C LYS A 212 -4.13 17.21 -27.14
N LYS A 213 -5.30 17.34 -26.54
CA LYS A 213 -5.43 17.60 -25.09
C LYS A 213 -4.83 16.47 -24.28
N GLY A 214 -4.99 15.22 -24.71
CA GLY A 214 -4.37 14.05 -24.07
C GLY A 214 -2.85 14.17 -24.04
N ILE A 215 -2.23 14.51 -25.17
CA ILE A 215 -0.77 14.74 -25.25
C ILE A 215 -0.32 15.87 -24.33
N GLU A 216 -1.06 16.97 -24.24
CA GLU A 216 -0.75 18.09 -23.33
C GLU A 216 -0.75 17.64 -21.88
N LEU A 217 -1.76 16.87 -21.45
CA LEU A 217 -1.84 16.34 -20.10
C LEU A 217 -0.71 15.35 -19.78
N VAL A 218 -0.37 14.46 -20.73
CA VAL A 218 0.75 13.53 -20.54
C VAL A 218 2.08 14.27 -20.44
N LYS A 219 2.27 15.36 -21.22
CA LYS A 219 3.46 16.23 -21.08
C LYS A 219 3.56 16.86 -19.71
N LEU A 220 2.45 17.35 -19.15
CA LEU A 220 2.43 17.87 -17.77
C LEU A 220 2.77 16.77 -16.75
N ALA A 221 2.35 15.53 -16.97
CA ALA A 221 2.76 14.41 -16.14
C ALA A 221 4.28 14.15 -16.22
N LEU A 222 4.85 14.20 -17.43
CA LEU A 222 6.30 14.05 -17.66
C LEU A 222 7.13 15.22 -17.10
N GLU A 223 6.60 16.43 -17.03
CA GLU A 223 7.28 17.53 -16.32
C GLU A 223 7.49 17.22 -14.83
N LYS A 224 6.58 16.43 -14.22
CA LYS A 224 6.65 16.03 -12.82
C LYS A 224 7.47 14.75 -12.60
N ASP A 225 7.48 13.83 -13.57
CA ASP A 225 8.23 12.58 -13.54
C ASP A 225 8.75 12.23 -14.96
N PRO A 226 9.89 12.83 -15.37
CA PRO A 226 10.38 12.78 -16.75
C PRO A 226 10.82 11.40 -17.25
N GLN A 227 11.11 10.47 -16.35
CA GLN A 227 11.60 9.13 -16.69
C GLN A 227 10.56 8.04 -16.52
N ASN A 228 9.31 8.39 -16.26
CA ASN A 228 8.25 7.42 -16.10
C ASN A 228 7.91 6.73 -17.43
N LEU A 229 8.16 5.44 -17.48
CA LEU A 229 8.01 4.65 -18.70
C LEU A 229 6.56 4.60 -19.20
N TYR A 230 5.59 4.57 -18.28
CA TYR A 230 4.17 4.61 -18.62
C TYR A 230 3.74 5.94 -19.25
N TYR A 231 4.32 7.05 -18.78
CA TYR A 231 4.01 8.38 -19.34
C TYR A 231 4.68 8.57 -20.71
N LEU A 232 5.90 8.05 -20.87
CA LEU A 232 6.59 8.05 -22.18
C LEU A 232 5.82 7.21 -23.19
N ASP A 233 5.31 6.04 -22.81
CA ASP A 233 4.49 5.18 -23.66
C ASP A 233 3.18 5.86 -24.06
N SER A 234 2.47 6.46 -23.10
CA SER A 234 1.26 7.24 -23.36
C SER A 234 1.51 8.39 -24.33
N LEU A 235 2.64 9.09 -24.19
CA LEU A 235 3.02 10.17 -25.10
C LEU A 235 3.33 9.65 -26.51
N ALA A 236 4.05 8.54 -26.60
CA ALA A 236 4.35 7.90 -27.88
C ALA A 236 3.08 7.43 -28.57
N TRP A 237 2.13 6.85 -27.82
CA TRP A 237 0.82 6.45 -28.34
C TRP A 237 0.03 7.65 -28.87
N GLY A 238 0.07 8.78 -28.18
CA GLY A 238 -0.55 10.02 -28.64
C GLY A 238 0.00 10.51 -29.98
N TYR A 239 1.32 10.52 -30.16
CA TYR A 239 1.92 10.89 -31.46
C TYR A 239 1.61 9.89 -32.55
N TYR A 240 1.55 8.60 -32.24
CA TYR A 240 1.10 7.57 -33.19
C TYR A 240 -0.34 7.83 -33.67
N LYS A 241 -1.25 8.15 -32.74
CA LYS A 241 -2.65 8.49 -33.06
C LYS A 241 -2.76 9.75 -33.95
N LEU A 242 -1.84 10.70 -33.82
CA LEU A 242 -1.76 11.87 -34.72
C LEU A 242 -1.08 11.57 -36.06
N GLY A 243 -0.58 10.35 -36.30
CA GLY A 243 0.13 9.96 -37.52
C GLY A 243 1.61 10.34 -37.53
N ASP A 244 2.14 10.92 -36.44
CA ASP A 244 3.57 11.21 -36.35
C ASP A 244 4.34 9.99 -35.84
N CYS A 245 4.44 8.98 -36.69
CA CYS A 245 5.08 7.70 -36.38
C CYS A 245 6.56 7.84 -36.01
N LYS A 246 7.24 8.83 -36.61
CA LYS A 246 8.65 9.08 -36.36
C LYS A 246 8.86 9.60 -34.91
N GLN A 247 8.10 10.59 -34.51
CA GLN A 247 8.14 11.14 -33.14
C GLN A 247 7.70 10.09 -32.13
N ALA A 248 6.64 9.33 -32.44
CA ALA A 248 6.17 8.23 -31.58
C ALA A 248 7.30 7.23 -31.30
N TRP A 249 8.06 6.82 -32.34
CA TRP A 249 9.17 5.90 -32.17
C TRP A 249 10.34 6.47 -31.36
N GLU A 250 10.72 7.74 -31.62
CA GLU A 250 11.80 8.39 -30.89
C GLU A 250 11.54 8.48 -29.38
N ILE A 251 10.27 8.56 -28.99
CA ILE A 251 9.88 8.55 -27.59
C ILE A 251 9.83 7.12 -27.05
N LEU A 252 9.12 6.21 -27.75
CA LEU A 252 8.91 4.84 -27.29
C LEU A 252 10.22 4.06 -27.10
N LYS A 253 11.22 4.28 -27.95
CA LYS A 253 12.50 3.59 -27.84
C LYS A 253 13.21 3.81 -26.49
N GLN A 254 12.90 4.91 -25.79
CA GLN A 254 13.46 5.21 -24.48
C GLN A 254 12.96 4.26 -23.38
N THR A 255 11.86 3.54 -23.63
CA THR A 255 11.27 2.58 -22.68
C THR A 255 11.76 1.15 -22.88
N LEU A 256 12.47 0.86 -23.99
CA LEU A 256 12.77 -0.50 -24.42
C LEU A 256 13.90 -1.19 -23.63
N ASP A 257 14.70 -0.43 -22.91
CA ASP A 257 15.77 -0.96 -22.07
C ASP A 257 15.22 -1.68 -20.83
N ASP A 258 14.03 -1.30 -20.37
CA ASP A 258 13.31 -2.02 -19.33
C ASP A 258 12.55 -3.22 -19.92
N LYS A 259 13.11 -4.41 -19.69
CA LYS A 259 12.56 -5.65 -20.27
C LYS A 259 11.21 -6.05 -19.68
N GLU A 260 10.93 -5.70 -18.45
CA GLU A 260 9.65 -6.01 -17.80
C GLU A 260 8.55 -5.14 -18.41
N PHE A 261 8.79 -3.84 -18.50
CA PHE A 261 7.90 -2.89 -19.17
C PHE A 261 7.66 -3.27 -20.63
N ALA A 262 8.72 -3.43 -21.41
CA ALA A 262 8.65 -3.74 -22.86
C ALA A 262 7.95 -5.08 -23.16
N ASN A 263 7.87 -5.98 -22.18
CA ASN A 263 7.19 -7.28 -22.30
C ASN A 263 5.73 -7.27 -21.84
N SER A 264 5.21 -6.17 -21.33
CA SER A 264 3.78 -6.04 -21.02
C SER A 264 2.94 -6.14 -22.30
N ASP A 265 1.71 -6.60 -22.19
CA ASP A 265 0.85 -6.80 -23.37
C ASP A 265 0.55 -5.48 -24.09
N GLU A 266 0.34 -4.41 -23.32
CA GLU A 266 0.06 -3.07 -23.83
C GLU A 266 1.28 -2.50 -24.57
N SER A 267 2.47 -2.50 -23.95
CA SER A 267 3.70 -2.04 -24.60
C SER A 267 4.00 -2.82 -25.88
N LYS A 268 3.81 -4.14 -25.89
CA LYS A 268 3.96 -4.96 -27.11
C LYS A 268 3.02 -4.52 -28.22
N ALA A 269 1.77 -4.20 -27.89
CA ALA A 269 0.79 -3.73 -28.87
C ALA A 269 1.23 -2.37 -29.45
N HIS A 270 1.64 -1.42 -28.60
CA HIS A 270 2.12 -0.10 -29.01
C HIS A 270 3.40 -0.20 -29.85
N ILE A 271 4.39 -0.98 -29.40
CA ILE A 271 5.64 -1.24 -30.15
C ILE A 271 5.33 -1.78 -31.54
N LYS A 272 4.43 -2.76 -31.65
CA LYS A 272 4.05 -3.36 -32.93
C LYS A 272 3.38 -2.35 -33.85
N ALA A 273 2.43 -1.57 -33.34
CA ALA A 273 1.69 -0.58 -34.12
C ALA A 273 2.62 0.54 -34.64
N ILE A 274 3.43 1.11 -33.74
CA ILE A 274 4.35 2.21 -34.06
C ILE A 274 5.44 1.75 -35.07
N LYS A 275 6.01 0.55 -34.87
CA LYS A 275 6.98 -0.03 -35.83
C LYS A 275 6.36 -0.27 -37.21
N ALA A 276 5.12 -0.70 -37.26
CA ALA A 276 4.44 -0.89 -38.57
C ALA A 276 4.18 0.44 -39.28
N CYS A 277 3.93 1.50 -38.53
CA CYS A 277 3.68 2.84 -39.01
C CYS A 277 4.96 3.51 -39.61
N ILE A 278 6.16 3.16 -39.16
CA ILE A 278 7.43 3.74 -39.63
C ILE A 278 7.92 3.05 -40.92
N LYS A 279 7.54 1.78 -41.13
CA LYS A 279 7.96 1.08 -42.34
C LYS A 279 7.18 1.61 -43.52
N PRO A 280 7.88 2.00 -44.64
CA PRO A 280 7.22 2.42 -45.87
C PRO A 280 6.42 1.28 -46.51
#